data_8deeda5078815989d58eb15385484617
#
_entry.id   8deeda5078815989d58eb15385484617
#
_cell.length_a   1.000
_cell.length_b   1.000
_cell.length_c   1.000
_cell.angle_alpha   90.00
_cell.angle_beta   90.00
_cell.angle_gamma   90.00
#
_symmetry.space_group_name_H-M   'P 1'
#
loop_
_entity.id
_entity.type
_entity.pdbx_description
1 polymer ?
#
loop_
_entity_poly.entity_id
_entity_poly.type
_entity_poly.pdbx_seq_one_letter_code
_entity_poly.pdbx_strand_id
1 'polypeptide(L)'
;MVELAERVAVVTGGTRGIGLATARMLVGAGAAVVVAARREDDVKRVAGELGPRALGVACDVRRSEDCDGLIARTVEAFGRLDILINNAGLGVFAPVEAMNLEDWHRQIETNLDGVFYCCRAALPHIRRVQGWIINIGSLAGKNAFAGGAAYNASKFGLLGFSEALMLEVRHDGVRVSCVMPGSVATEFASEAAGGVDWKLHAEDVAQVVRDLLAFPGRALPSRIEIRPSQPPKRD
;
A
#
# COMPACT_ATOMS: atom_id res chain seq x y z
N MET A 1 6.82 -15.37 15.78
CA MET A 1 6.93 -14.49 14.59
C MET A 1 6.08 -15.10 13.49
N VAL A 2 5.39 -14.28 12.66
CA VAL A 2 4.73 -14.81 11.48
C VAL A 2 5.80 -15.33 10.53
N GLU A 3 5.68 -16.57 10.11
CA GLU A 3 6.52 -17.18 9.08
C GLU A 3 5.75 -17.14 7.76
N LEU A 4 6.35 -16.53 6.75
CA LEU A 4 5.78 -16.36 5.43
C LEU A 4 6.56 -17.18 4.38
N ALA A 5 7.26 -18.22 4.82
CA ALA A 5 7.91 -19.16 3.93
C ALA A 5 6.91 -19.65 2.87
N GLU A 6 7.32 -19.68 1.61
CA GLU A 6 6.49 -20.05 0.45
C GLU A 6 5.34 -19.08 0.10
N ARG A 7 5.17 -17.96 0.79
CA ARG A 7 4.23 -16.92 0.39
C ARG A 7 4.86 -15.97 -0.60
N VAL A 8 4.04 -15.46 -1.51
CA VAL A 8 4.43 -14.48 -2.53
C VAL A 8 3.64 -13.20 -2.31
N ALA A 9 4.35 -12.09 -2.21
CA ALA A 9 3.76 -10.78 -2.01
C ALA A 9 4.11 -9.81 -3.13
N VAL A 10 3.14 -8.98 -3.53
CA VAL A 10 3.35 -7.81 -4.39
C VAL A 10 3.23 -6.56 -3.52
N VAL A 11 4.18 -5.63 -3.66
CA VAL A 11 4.18 -4.33 -2.98
C VAL A 11 4.28 -3.21 -4.01
N THR A 12 3.18 -2.48 -4.24
CA THR A 12 3.19 -1.31 -5.11
C THR A 12 3.81 -0.11 -4.40
N GLY A 13 4.56 0.73 -5.12
CA GLY A 13 5.36 1.80 -4.51
C GLY A 13 6.44 1.26 -3.56
N GLY A 14 6.98 0.06 -3.85
CA GLY A 14 7.88 -0.70 -2.99
C GLY A 14 9.34 -0.23 -2.94
N THR A 15 9.68 0.88 -3.63
CA THR A 15 11.09 1.31 -3.76
C THR A 15 11.54 2.30 -2.70
N ARG A 16 10.63 2.83 -1.87
CA ARG A 16 10.96 3.78 -0.78
C ARG A 16 9.87 3.80 0.30
N GLY A 17 10.15 4.50 1.40
CA GLY A 17 9.20 4.76 2.48
C GLY A 17 8.51 3.49 3.01
N ILE A 18 7.21 3.58 3.26
CA ILE A 18 6.39 2.48 3.82
C ILE A 18 6.47 1.21 2.96
N GLY A 19 6.43 1.37 1.62
CA GLY A 19 6.50 0.23 0.71
C GLY A 19 7.81 -0.54 0.81
N LEU A 20 8.94 0.15 0.87
CA LEU A 20 10.26 -0.48 1.05
C LEU A 20 10.40 -1.15 2.42
N ALA A 21 9.97 -0.48 3.49
CA ALA A 21 9.97 -1.05 4.83
C ALA A 21 9.12 -2.33 4.90
N THR A 22 7.94 -2.30 4.27
CA THR A 22 7.04 -3.46 4.16
C THR A 22 7.68 -4.59 3.34
N ALA A 23 8.32 -4.28 2.20
CA ALA A 23 9.00 -5.28 1.39
C ALA A 23 10.16 -5.95 2.14
N ARG A 24 10.98 -5.17 2.86
CA ARG A 24 12.06 -5.69 3.74
C ARG A 24 11.51 -6.59 4.84
N MET A 25 10.43 -6.18 5.49
CA MET A 25 9.77 -6.97 6.53
C MET A 25 9.26 -8.31 5.99
N LEU A 26 8.62 -8.31 4.80
CA LEU A 26 8.09 -9.51 4.16
C LEU A 26 9.20 -10.49 3.76
N VAL A 27 10.29 -9.99 3.16
CA VAL A 27 11.48 -10.81 2.84
C VAL A 27 12.10 -11.38 4.11
N GLY A 28 12.26 -10.55 5.16
CA GLY A 28 12.78 -10.98 6.46
C GLY A 28 11.90 -12.04 7.15
N ALA A 29 10.60 -12.10 6.82
CA ALA A 29 9.67 -13.13 7.26
C ALA A 29 9.66 -14.38 6.34
N GLY A 30 10.49 -14.42 5.30
CA GLY A 30 10.66 -15.57 4.40
C GLY A 30 9.81 -15.52 3.11
N ALA A 31 9.04 -14.47 2.86
CA ALA A 31 8.26 -14.35 1.63
C ALA A 31 9.13 -14.09 0.39
N ALA A 32 8.67 -14.52 -0.78
CA ALA A 32 9.09 -13.95 -2.04
C ALA A 32 8.35 -12.64 -2.27
N VAL A 33 9.05 -11.59 -2.74
CA VAL A 33 8.46 -10.25 -2.83
C VAL A 33 8.70 -9.65 -4.22
N VAL A 34 7.63 -9.19 -4.84
CA VAL A 34 7.70 -8.36 -6.05
C VAL A 34 7.52 -6.90 -5.65
N VAL A 35 8.56 -6.09 -5.89
CA VAL A 35 8.49 -4.64 -5.70
C VAL A 35 8.11 -3.97 -7.02
N ALA A 36 7.04 -3.17 -7.00
CA ALA A 36 6.58 -2.46 -8.18
C ALA A 36 6.68 -0.94 -7.99
N ALA A 37 7.21 -0.26 -8.98
CA ALA A 37 7.24 1.20 -9.09
C ALA A 37 7.49 1.59 -10.56
N ARG A 38 7.33 2.88 -10.90
CA ARG A 38 7.42 3.35 -12.28
C ARG A 38 8.81 3.25 -12.92
N ARG A 39 9.88 3.43 -12.13
CA ARG A 39 11.26 3.47 -12.62
C ARG A 39 11.88 2.09 -12.58
N GLU A 40 12.26 1.58 -13.74
CA GLU A 40 12.85 0.25 -13.89
C GLU A 40 14.16 0.09 -13.09
N ASP A 41 15.03 1.11 -13.12
CA ASP A 41 16.31 1.09 -12.39
C ASP A 41 16.09 1.00 -10.87
N ASP A 42 15.08 1.72 -10.34
CA ASP A 42 14.77 1.70 -8.90
C ASP A 42 14.26 0.32 -8.45
N VAL A 43 13.37 -0.30 -9.22
CA VAL A 43 12.85 -1.63 -8.85
C VAL A 43 13.91 -2.71 -8.98
N LYS A 44 14.80 -2.65 -10.00
CA LYS A 44 15.92 -3.58 -10.15
C LYS A 44 16.92 -3.44 -9.01
N ARG A 45 17.30 -2.21 -8.67
CA ARG A 45 18.22 -1.94 -7.55
C ARG A 45 17.65 -2.46 -6.24
N VAL A 46 16.39 -2.10 -5.90
CA VAL A 46 15.76 -2.53 -4.65
C VAL A 46 15.58 -4.05 -4.59
N ALA A 47 15.18 -4.69 -5.68
CA ALA A 47 15.08 -6.14 -5.72
C ALA A 47 16.44 -6.80 -5.47
N GLY A 48 17.53 -6.27 -6.06
CA GLY A 48 18.91 -6.73 -5.80
C GLY A 48 19.32 -6.60 -4.33
N GLU A 49 18.98 -5.47 -3.69
CA GLU A 49 19.22 -5.24 -2.25
C GLU A 49 18.41 -6.18 -1.34
N LEU A 50 17.19 -6.54 -1.74
CA LEU A 50 16.31 -7.46 -1.00
C LEU A 50 16.74 -8.93 -1.13
N GLY A 51 17.51 -9.27 -2.15
CA GLY A 51 18.10 -10.59 -2.33
C GLY A 51 17.33 -11.51 -3.30
N PRO A 52 17.71 -12.80 -3.37
CA PRO A 52 17.33 -13.69 -4.48
C PRO A 52 15.81 -14.05 -4.50
N ARG A 53 15.08 -13.77 -3.44
CA ARG A 53 13.62 -13.96 -3.40
C ARG A 53 12.85 -12.68 -3.73
N ALA A 54 13.49 -11.67 -4.28
CA ALA A 54 12.85 -10.43 -4.69
C ALA A 54 12.93 -10.25 -6.22
N LEU A 55 11.86 -9.69 -6.78
CA LEU A 55 11.75 -9.33 -8.19
C LEU A 55 11.33 -7.86 -8.31
N GLY A 56 12.00 -7.10 -9.16
CA GLY A 56 11.60 -5.74 -9.52
C GLY A 56 10.76 -5.73 -10.79
N VAL A 57 9.63 -5.07 -10.75
CA VAL A 57 8.75 -4.90 -11.92
C VAL A 57 8.41 -3.43 -12.10
N ALA A 58 8.75 -2.85 -13.26
CA ALA A 58 8.29 -1.51 -13.62
C ALA A 58 6.79 -1.53 -13.87
N CYS A 59 6.04 -0.65 -13.17
CA CYS A 59 4.60 -0.58 -13.24
C CYS A 59 4.13 0.83 -12.86
N ASP A 60 3.37 1.47 -13.72
CA ASP A 60 2.57 2.63 -13.37
C ASP A 60 1.16 2.17 -13.01
N VAL A 61 0.82 2.19 -11.73
CA VAL A 61 -0.49 1.70 -11.24
C VAL A 61 -1.69 2.44 -11.83
N ARG A 62 -1.49 3.61 -12.46
CA ARG A 62 -2.54 4.36 -13.17
C ARG A 62 -2.97 3.69 -14.48
N ARG A 63 -2.20 2.70 -14.95
CA ARG A 63 -2.45 1.96 -16.17
C ARG A 63 -2.88 0.54 -15.85
N SER A 64 -4.09 0.18 -16.23
CA SER A 64 -4.63 -1.15 -15.92
C SER A 64 -3.79 -2.26 -16.54
N GLU A 65 -3.24 -2.03 -17.75
CA GLU A 65 -2.40 -3.00 -18.46
C GLU A 65 -1.08 -3.27 -17.72
N ASP A 66 -0.49 -2.24 -17.10
CA ASP A 66 0.72 -2.39 -16.29
C ASP A 66 0.40 -3.22 -15.02
N CYS A 67 -0.77 -2.99 -14.40
CA CYS A 67 -1.21 -3.78 -13.25
C CYS A 67 -1.47 -5.26 -13.62
N ASP A 68 -2.13 -5.51 -14.75
CA ASP A 68 -2.32 -6.87 -15.27
C ASP A 68 -0.96 -7.55 -15.55
N GLY A 69 -0.02 -6.84 -16.19
CA GLY A 69 1.35 -7.29 -16.45
C GLY A 69 2.16 -7.56 -15.16
N LEU A 70 2.02 -6.73 -14.13
CA LEU A 70 2.65 -6.93 -12.83
C LEU A 70 2.23 -8.25 -12.19
N ILE A 71 0.93 -8.52 -12.17
CA ILE A 71 0.40 -9.75 -11.58
C ILE A 71 0.79 -10.97 -12.42
N ALA A 72 0.69 -10.88 -13.75
CA ALA A 72 1.10 -11.96 -14.65
C ALA A 72 2.58 -12.35 -14.44
N ARG A 73 3.48 -11.37 -14.40
CA ARG A 73 4.92 -11.61 -14.13
C ARG A 73 5.18 -12.17 -12.74
N THR A 74 4.39 -11.77 -11.74
CA THR A 74 4.49 -12.34 -10.38
C THR A 74 4.18 -13.82 -10.39
N VAL A 75 3.07 -14.19 -11.02
CA VAL A 75 2.62 -15.59 -11.11
C VAL A 75 3.55 -16.42 -11.99
N GLU A 76 4.06 -15.87 -13.08
CA GLU A 76 5.07 -16.53 -13.93
C GLU A 76 6.35 -16.85 -13.13
N ALA A 77 6.86 -15.89 -12.35
CA ALA A 77 8.10 -16.05 -11.61
C ALA A 77 7.99 -16.96 -10.38
N PHE A 78 6.87 -16.94 -9.67
CA PHE A 78 6.72 -17.59 -8.37
C PHE A 78 5.56 -18.61 -8.28
N GLY A 79 4.78 -18.78 -9.34
CA GLY A 79 3.67 -19.74 -9.42
C GLY A 79 2.39 -19.38 -8.66
N ARG A 80 2.41 -18.31 -7.85
CA ARG A 80 1.30 -17.90 -6.97
C ARG A 80 1.35 -16.42 -6.58
N LEU A 81 0.25 -15.93 -6.01
CA LEU A 81 0.19 -14.63 -5.34
C LEU A 81 -0.67 -14.77 -4.09
N ASP A 82 -0.09 -14.51 -2.92
CA ASP A 82 -0.75 -14.65 -1.61
C ASP A 82 -1.11 -13.31 -0.99
N ILE A 83 -0.30 -12.28 -1.21
CA ILE A 83 -0.41 -11.00 -0.51
C ILE A 83 -0.26 -9.86 -1.52
N LEU A 84 -1.26 -8.98 -1.58
CA LEU A 84 -1.16 -7.73 -2.31
C LEU A 84 -1.12 -6.56 -1.33
N ILE A 85 -0.06 -5.76 -1.38
CA ILE A 85 0.09 -4.51 -0.63
C ILE A 85 -0.05 -3.35 -1.60
N ASN A 86 -1.22 -2.72 -1.61
CA ASN A 86 -1.46 -1.49 -2.36
C ASN A 86 -0.95 -0.30 -1.54
N ASN A 87 0.30 0.09 -1.80
CA ASN A 87 0.96 1.18 -1.10
C ASN A 87 1.31 2.35 -2.01
N ALA A 88 1.36 2.17 -3.33
CA ALA A 88 1.61 3.27 -4.25
C ALA A 88 0.61 4.42 -4.01
N GLY A 89 1.13 5.63 -3.85
CA GLY A 89 0.33 6.81 -3.56
C GLY A 89 1.12 8.10 -3.66
N LEU A 90 0.41 9.20 -3.77
CA LEU A 90 0.97 10.55 -3.74
C LEU A 90 -0.03 11.54 -3.11
N GLY A 91 0.48 12.68 -2.64
CA GLY A 91 -0.33 13.78 -2.14
C GLY A 91 0.20 15.11 -2.67
N VAL A 92 -0.69 15.89 -3.27
CA VAL A 92 -0.47 17.30 -3.64
C VAL A 92 -1.53 18.11 -2.92
N PHE A 93 -1.11 19.13 -2.21
CA PHE A 93 -1.96 19.93 -1.34
C PHE A 93 -2.07 21.35 -1.86
N ALA A 94 -3.30 21.79 -2.12
CA ALA A 94 -3.63 23.14 -2.53
C ALA A 94 -5.10 23.44 -2.22
N PRO A 95 -5.48 24.72 -2.01
CA PRO A 95 -6.88 25.14 -2.02
C PRO A 95 -7.57 24.68 -3.32
N VAL A 96 -8.86 24.41 -3.28
CA VAL A 96 -9.62 23.89 -4.44
C VAL A 96 -9.48 24.80 -5.67
N GLU A 97 -9.52 26.10 -5.47
CA GLU A 97 -9.40 27.10 -6.54
C GLU A 97 -7.99 27.14 -7.19
N ALA A 98 -6.96 26.71 -6.48
CA ALA A 98 -5.57 26.66 -6.96
C ALA A 98 -5.13 25.25 -7.39
N MET A 99 -5.94 24.21 -7.16
CA MET A 99 -5.65 22.85 -7.57
C MET A 99 -5.79 22.72 -9.10
N ASN A 100 -4.70 22.40 -9.78
CA ASN A 100 -4.79 22.12 -11.21
C ASN A 100 -5.40 20.73 -11.47
N LEU A 101 -6.01 20.56 -12.65
CA LEU A 101 -6.71 19.33 -12.99
C LEU A 101 -5.77 18.12 -13.12
N GLU A 102 -4.54 18.33 -13.57
CA GLU A 102 -3.54 17.25 -13.70
C GLU A 102 -3.20 16.67 -12.32
N ASP A 103 -2.94 17.50 -11.31
CA ASP A 103 -2.65 17.06 -9.95
C ASP A 103 -3.86 16.39 -9.28
N TRP A 104 -5.07 16.90 -9.57
CA TRP A 104 -6.31 16.25 -9.14
C TRP A 104 -6.42 14.84 -9.71
N HIS A 105 -6.38 14.68 -11.03
CA HIS A 105 -6.50 13.38 -11.70
C HIS A 105 -5.39 12.43 -11.28
N ARG A 106 -4.15 12.90 -11.25
CA ARG A 106 -3.01 12.10 -10.85
C ARG A 106 -3.15 11.50 -9.45
N GLN A 107 -3.77 12.23 -8.51
CA GLN A 107 -4.02 11.72 -7.16
C GLN A 107 -5.14 10.66 -7.15
N ILE A 108 -6.24 10.90 -7.85
CA ILE A 108 -7.34 9.93 -7.95
C ILE A 108 -6.85 8.66 -8.66
N GLU A 109 -6.24 8.80 -9.81
CA GLU A 109 -5.71 7.68 -10.61
C GLU A 109 -4.70 6.82 -9.82
N THR A 110 -3.80 7.47 -9.06
CA THR A 110 -2.79 6.71 -8.31
C THR A 110 -3.36 6.09 -7.04
N ASN A 111 -4.09 6.88 -6.23
CA ASN A 111 -4.47 6.49 -4.88
C ASN A 111 -5.75 5.63 -4.84
N LEU A 112 -6.55 5.64 -5.90
CA LEU A 112 -7.85 4.96 -5.96
C LEU A 112 -7.95 4.02 -7.16
N ASP A 113 -7.86 4.53 -8.39
CA ASP A 113 -8.00 3.71 -9.59
C ASP A 113 -6.91 2.64 -9.68
N GLY A 114 -5.67 2.99 -9.36
CA GLY A 114 -4.55 2.05 -9.32
C GLY A 114 -4.73 0.92 -8.31
N VAL A 115 -5.34 1.22 -7.16
CA VAL A 115 -5.69 0.17 -6.19
C VAL A 115 -6.77 -0.75 -6.75
N PHE A 116 -7.80 -0.20 -7.39
CA PHE A 116 -8.82 -0.99 -8.07
C PHE A 116 -8.22 -1.89 -9.16
N TYR A 117 -7.34 -1.37 -10.03
CA TYR A 117 -6.70 -2.15 -11.09
C TYR A 117 -5.86 -3.29 -10.54
N CYS A 118 -5.02 -3.01 -9.54
CA CYS A 118 -4.22 -4.05 -8.88
C CYS A 118 -5.08 -5.11 -8.20
N CYS A 119 -6.15 -4.71 -7.50
CA CYS A 119 -7.08 -5.65 -6.86
C CYS A 119 -7.79 -6.52 -7.90
N ARG A 120 -8.30 -5.92 -8.99
CA ARG A 120 -8.97 -6.64 -10.07
C ARG A 120 -8.07 -7.71 -10.69
N ALA A 121 -6.82 -7.36 -11.00
CA ALA A 121 -5.86 -8.29 -11.57
C ALA A 121 -5.46 -9.40 -10.57
N ALA A 122 -5.30 -9.07 -9.29
CA ALA A 122 -4.81 -9.99 -8.27
C ALA A 122 -5.88 -10.98 -7.75
N LEU A 123 -7.15 -10.58 -7.71
CA LEU A 123 -8.24 -11.34 -7.08
C LEU A 123 -8.35 -12.80 -7.54
N PRO A 124 -8.27 -13.14 -8.85
CA PRO A 124 -8.35 -14.54 -9.29
C PRO A 124 -7.26 -15.44 -8.68
N HIS A 125 -6.08 -14.87 -8.40
CA HIS A 125 -4.94 -15.58 -7.82
C HIS A 125 -5.04 -15.65 -6.29
N ILE A 126 -5.39 -14.55 -5.64
CA ILE A 126 -5.52 -14.44 -4.17
C ILE A 126 -6.66 -15.32 -3.65
N ARG A 127 -7.77 -15.43 -4.39
CA ARG A 127 -8.88 -16.34 -4.04
C ARG A 127 -8.45 -17.80 -3.94
N ARG A 128 -7.59 -18.27 -4.85
CA ARG A 128 -7.11 -19.68 -4.87
C ARG A 128 -6.34 -20.06 -3.60
N VAL A 129 -5.72 -19.08 -2.96
CA VAL A 129 -4.87 -19.28 -1.77
C VAL A 129 -5.46 -18.71 -0.49
N GLN A 130 -6.68 -18.13 -0.58
CA GLN A 130 -7.36 -17.46 0.53
C GLN A 130 -6.47 -16.40 1.19
N GLY A 131 -5.84 -15.58 0.36
CA GLY A 131 -4.77 -14.66 0.72
C GLY A 131 -5.25 -13.33 1.31
N TRP A 132 -4.36 -12.33 1.21
CA TRP A 132 -4.56 -10.99 1.76
C TRP A 132 -4.47 -9.88 0.72
N ILE A 133 -5.32 -8.87 0.86
CA ILE A 133 -5.19 -7.55 0.24
C ILE A 133 -5.08 -6.53 1.37
N ILE A 134 -3.98 -5.79 1.41
CA ILE A 134 -3.76 -4.73 2.40
C ILE A 134 -3.58 -3.42 1.66
N ASN A 135 -4.52 -2.49 1.87
CA ASN A 135 -4.49 -1.17 1.27
C ASN A 135 -3.90 -0.17 2.26
N ILE A 136 -2.87 0.56 1.85
CA ILE A 136 -2.29 1.63 2.66
C ILE A 136 -3.09 2.91 2.41
N GLY A 137 -4.03 3.14 3.32
CA GLY A 137 -4.88 4.32 3.36
C GLY A 137 -4.17 5.53 3.95
N SER A 138 -4.90 6.28 4.75
CA SER A 138 -4.42 7.42 5.56
C SER A 138 -5.50 7.79 6.56
N LEU A 139 -5.15 8.44 7.67
CA LEU A 139 -6.13 9.14 8.51
C LEU A 139 -6.89 10.23 7.74
N ALA A 140 -6.31 10.73 6.64
CA ALA A 140 -6.97 11.62 5.69
C ALA A 140 -8.17 10.97 4.95
N GLY A 141 -8.34 9.65 5.01
CA GLY A 141 -9.53 8.93 4.54
C GLY A 141 -10.70 8.98 5.52
N LYS A 142 -10.53 9.62 6.69
CA LYS A 142 -11.55 9.76 7.73
C LYS A 142 -11.64 11.21 8.26
N ASN A 143 -10.52 11.92 8.27
CA ASN A 143 -10.42 13.29 8.78
C ASN A 143 -9.98 14.21 7.64
N ALA A 144 -10.89 15.05 7.16
CA ALA A 144 -10.58 16.04 6.14
C ALA A 144 -9.79 17.21 6.72
N PHE A 145 -9.00 17.87 5.86
CA PHE A 145 -8.26 19.08 6.21
C PHE A 145 -8.22 20.05 5.03
N ALA A 146 -8.09 21.33 5.34
CA ALA A 146 -8.02 22.40 4.33
C ALA A 146 -6.80 22.21 3.42
N GLY A 147 -6.96 22.44 2.13
CA GLY A 147 -5.93 22.21 1.11
C GLY A 147 -5.74 20.73 0.71
N GLY A 148 -6.44 19.81 1.36
CA GLY A 148 -6.33 18.38 1.10
C GLY A 148 -7.43 17.79 0.22
N ALA A 149 -8.22 18.57 -0.51
CA ALA A 149 -9.44 18.11 -1.16
C ALA A 149 -9.24 16.86 -2.04
N ALA A 150 -8.28 16.87 -2.98
CA ALA A 150 -8.01 15.74 -3.85
C ALA A 150 -7.49 14.51 -3.08
N TYR A 151 -6.55 14.75 -2.15
CA TYR A 151 -6.00 13.68 -1.32
C TYR A 151 -7.07 13.06 -0.43
N ASN A 152 -7.86 13.89 0.28
CA ASN A 152 -8.99 13.41 1.08
C ASN A 152 -9.98 12.61 0.24
N ALA A 153 -10.42 13.15 -0.93
CA ALA A 153 -11.34 12.45 -1.82
C ALA A 153 -10.81 11.06 -2.19
N SER A 154 -9.54 10.96 -2.61
CA SER A 154 -8.92 9.69 -2.96
C SER A 154 -8.85 8.72 -1.78
N LYS A 155 -8.52 9.19 -0.56
CA LYS A 155 -8.35 8.33 0.62
C LYS A 155 -9.68 7.95 1.29
N PHE A 156 -10.71 8.81 1.25
CA PHE A 156 -12.09 8.44 1.62
C PHE A 156 -12.64 7.39 0.63
N GLY A 157 -12.44 7.61 -0.69
CA GLY A 157 -12.80 6.63 -1.71
C GLY A 157 -12.12 5.28 -1.50
N LEU A 158 -10.81 5.28 -1.19
CA LEU A 158 -10.06 4.06 -0.91
C LEU A 158 -10.58 3.30 0.32
N LEU A 159 -10.98 4.01 1.38
CA LEU A 159 -11.58 3.38 2.56
C LEU A 159 -12.91 2.71 2.20
N GLY A 160 -13.81 3.42 1.51
CA GLY A 160 -15.10 2.87 1.04
C GLY A 160 -14.90 1.68 0.09
N PHE A 161 -13.97 1.78 -0.87
CA PHE A 161 -13.62 0.67 -1.76
C PHE A 161 -13.12 -0.54 -0.98
N SER A 162 -12.23 -0.34 0.01
CA SER A 162 -11.68 -1.43 0.82
C SER A 162 -12.75 -2.18 1.60
N GLU A 163 -13.75 -1.46 2.14
CA GLU A 163 -14.87 -2.05 2.87
C GLU A 163 -15.80 -2.84 1.94
N ALA A 164 -16.16 -2.27 0.79
CA ALA A 164 -16.98 -2.95 -0.20
C ALA A 164 -16.29 -4.24 -0.69
N LEU A 165 -15.03 -4.14 -1.09
CA LEU A 165 -14.24 -5.30 -1.53
C LEU A 165 -14.17 -6.39 -0.44
N MET A 166 -13.95 -6.00 0.83
CA MET A 166 -13.92 -6.93 1.96
C MET A 166 -15.23 -7.72 2.05
N LEU A 167 -16.37 -7.04 1.93
CA LEU A 167 -17.69 -7.68 1.98
C LEU A 167 -17.92 -8.64 0.81
N GLU A 168 -17.43 -8.31 -0.38
CA GLU A 168 -17.57 -9.14 -1.59
C GLU A 168 -16.77 -10.45 -1.52
N VAL A 169 -15.56 -10.40 -0.91
CA VAL A 169 -14.62 -11.53 -1.04
C VAL A 169 -14.38 -12.32 0.24
N ARG A 170 -14.92 -11.88 1.39
CA ARG A 170 -14.69 -12.56 2.68
C ARG A 170 -15.20 -14.00 2.71
N HIS A 171 -16.26 -14.30 1.98
CA HIS A 171 -16.81 -15.65 1.91
C HIS A 171 -15.96 -16.60 1.02
N ASP A 172 -15.08 -16.02 0.19
CA ASP A 172 -14.07 -16.75 -0.57
C ASP A 172 -12.80 -16.98 0.29
N GLY A 173 -12.78 -16.56 1.54
CA GLY A 173 -11.64 -16.64 2.45
C GLY A 173 -10.57 -15.58 2.22
N VAL A 174 -10.80 -14.61 1.32
CA VAL A 174 -9.88 -13.49 1.09
C VAL A 174 -10.06 -12.42 2.17
N ARG A 175 -8.95 -11.97 2.73
CA ARG A 175 -8.93 -10.97 3.80
C ARG A 175 -8.50 -9.63 3.24
N VAL A 176 -9.31 -8.60 3.48
CA VAL A 176 -9.03 -7.23 3.03
C VAL A 176 -8.94 -6.31 4.23
N SER A 177 -7.84 -5.58 4.34
CA SER A 177 -7.61 -4.59 5.40
C SER A 177 -7.17 -3.25 4.83
N CYS A 178 -7.62 -2.17 5.46
CA CYS A 178 -7.14 -0.82 5.19
C CYS A 178 -6.36 -0.32 6.41
N VAL A 179 -5.06 -0.11 6.25
CA VAL A 179 -4.18 0.50 7.27
C VAL A 179 -4.16 2.00 7.02
N MET A 180 -4.51 2.78 8.04
CA MET A 180 -4.63 4.23 7.97
C MET A 180 -3.58 4.92 8.83
N PRO A 181 -2.37 5.16 8.30
CA PRO A 181 -1.34 5.89 9.04
C PRO A 181 -1.68 7.37 9.19
N GLY A 182 -1.23 7.94 10.31
CA GLY A 182 -1.10 9.38 10.49
C GLY A 182 0.16 9.92 9.80
N SER A 183 0.78 10.94 10.39
CA SER A 183 2.03 11.51 9.85
C SER A 183 3.16 10.50 9.93
N VAL A 184 3.74 10.14 8.80
CA VAL A 184 4.89 9.24 8.69
C VAL A 184 6.09 10.01 8.15
N ALA A 185 7.26 9.80 8.73
CA ALA A 185 8.52 10.39 8.29
C ALA A 185 9.00 9.69 7.01
N THR A 186 8.54 10.17 5.86
CA THR A 186 8.92 9.66 4.53
C THR A 186 9.04 10.82 3.55
N GLU A 187 9.63 10.57 2.39
CA GLU A 187 9.73 11.54 1.28
C GLU A 187 8.36 11.90 0.66
N PHE A 188 7.26 11.36 1.17
CA PHE A 188 5.91 11.59 0.66
C PHE A 188 5.42 13.03 0.89
N ALA A 189 5.79 13.64 2.01
CA ALA A 189 5.48 15.02 2.32
C ALA A 189 6.80 15.80 2.35
N SER A 190 6.95 16.80 1.46
CA SER A 190 8.00 17.80 1.57
C SER A 190 7.98 18.37 3.00
N GLU A 191 9.14 18.65 3.53
CA GLU A 191 9.42 19.11 4.89
C GLU A 191 8.34 20.05 5.47
N ALA A 192 7.45 19.49 6.28
CA ALA A 192 6.60 20.30 7.12
C ALA A 192 7.47 20.87 8.24
N ALA A 193 7.43 22.18 8.46
CA ALA A 193 8.08 22.84 9.58
C ALA A 193 7.71 22.10 10.88
N GLY A 194 8.71 21.65 11.66
CA GLY A 194 8.45 21.04 12.96
C GLY A 194 9.15 19.71 13.26
N GLY A 195 10.22 19.37 12.54
CA GLY A 195 11.00 18.16 12.81
C GLY A 195 10.29 16.85 12.41
N VAL A 196 11.00 15.73 12.46
CA VAL A 196 10.47 14.42 12.07
C VAL A 196 10.31 13.48 13.27
N ASP A 197 10.91 13.79 14.41
CA ASP A 197 11.06 12.89 15.57
C ASP A 197 9.75 12.44 16.22
N TRP A 198 8.67 13.22 16.07
CA TRP A 198 7.35 12.88 16.58
C TRP A 198 6.51 12.01 15.61
N LYS A 199 6.94 11.91 14.34
CA LYS A 199 6.20 11.17 13.31
C LYS A 199 6.43 9.67 13.45
N LEU A 200 5.50 8.88 12.92
CA LEU A 200 5.71 7.46 12.72
C LEU A 200 6.90 7.25 11.78
N HIS A 201 7.62 6.15 11.98
CA HIS A 201 8.56 5.62 11.02
C HIS A 201 7.84 4.69 10.03
N ALA A 202 8.44 4.48 8.86
CA ALA A 202 7.90 3.55 7.86
C ALA A 202 7.80 2.11 8.41
N GLU A 203 8.72 1.74 9.28
CA GLU A 203 8.81 0.47 9.98
C GLU A 203 7.63 0.22 10.94
N ASP A 204 7.08 1.29 11.54
CA ASP A 204 5.88 1.16 12.40
C ASP A 204 4.67 0.70 11.59
N VAL A 205 4.54 1.20 10.35
CA VAL A 205 3.47 0.78 9.45
C VAL A 205 3.72 -0.64 8.94
N ALA A 206 4.97 -0.98 8.60
CA ALA A 206 5.34 -2.35 8.21
C ALA A 206 5.09 -3.35 9.35
N GLN A 207 5.29 -2.94 10.61
CA GLN A 207 4.96 -3.76 11.78
C GLN A 207 3.45 -4.05 11.85
N VAL A 208 2.59 -3.06 11.62
CA VAL A 208 1.13 -3.27 11.55
C VAL A 208 0.76 -4.27 10.45
N VAL A 209 1.38 -4.17 9.27
CA VAL A 209 1.18 -5.14 8.18
C VAL A 209 1.58 -6.56 8.63
N ARG A 210 2.71 -6.71 9.29
CA ARG A 210 3.17 -8.00 9.84
C ARG A 210 2.17 -8.59 10.83
N ASP A 211 1.67 -7.76 11.74
CA ASP A 211 0.73 -8.19 12.77
C ASP A 211 -0.61 -8.61 12.16
N LEU A 212 -1.09 -7.91 11.13
CA LEU A 212 -2.26 -8.31 10.35
C LEU A 212 -2.10 -9.71 9.76
N LEU A 213 -0.96 -10.00 9.15
CA LEU A 213 -0.68 -11.29 8.52
C LEU A 213 -0.60 -12.44 9.55
N ALA A 214 -0.39 -12.11 10.84
CA ALA A 214 -0.33 -13.08 11.94
C ALA A 214 -1.71 -13.43 12.53
N PHE A 215 -2.77 -12.68 12.19
CA PHE A 215 -4.10 -12.94 12.73
C PHE A 215 -4.65 -14.30 12.27
N PRO A 216 -5.33 -15.04 13.18
CA PRO A 216 -5.94 -16.31 12.84
C PRO A 216 -7.08 -16.11 11.81
N GLY A 217 -7.32 -17.10 10.96
CA GLY A 217 -8.28 -17.02 9.86
C GLY A 217 -9.72 -16.62 10.26
N ARG A 218 -10.09 -16.81 11.53
CA ARG A 218 -11.41 -16.42 12.08
C ARG A 218 -11.53 -14.93 12.43
N ALA A 219 -10.44 -14.17 12.41
CA ALA A 219 -10.41 -12.76 12.81
C ALA A 219 -9.84 -11.88 11.70
N LEU A 220 -10.54 -10.80 11.40
CA LEU A 220 -10.16 -9.83 10.37
C LEU A 220 -10.19 -8.41 10.94
N PRO A 221 -9.05 -7.84 11.32
CA PRO A 221 -8.95 -6.39 11.54
C PRO A 221 -9.06 -5.68 10.20
N SER A 222 -10.26 -5.19 9.85
CA SER A 222 -10.52 -4.63 8.52
C SER A 222 -10.08 -3.18 8.38
N ARG A 223 -10.08 -2.41 9.50
CA ARG A 223 -9.63 -1.00 9.55
C ARG A 223 -8.70 -0.79 10.73
N ILE A 224 -7.51 -0.29 10.44
CA ILE A 224 -6.49 -0.05 11.46
C ILE A 224 -5.99 1.38 11.37
N GLU A 225 -6.15 2.15 12.43
CA GLU A 225 -5.56 3.47 12.58
C GLU A 225 -4.26 3.35 13.37
N ILE A 226 -3.19 3.97 12.85
CA ILE A 226 -1.94 4.13 13.57
C ILE A 226 -1.54 5.61 13.59
N ARG A 227 -1.25 6.15 14.76
CA ARG A 227 -0.98 7.56 14.99
C ARG A 227 0.34 7.76 15.72
N PRO A 228 1.04 8.88 15.45
CA PRO A 228 2.07 9.32 16.38
C PRO A 228 1.49 9.44 17.79
N SER A 229 2.21 8.90 18.78
CA SER A 229 1.74 8.90 20.18
C SER A 229 1.72 10.29 20.79
N GLN A 230 2.65 11.15 20.38
CA GLN A 230 2.85 12.52 20.91
C GLN A 230 3.05 13.53 19.78
N PRO A 231 2.00 13.85 19.00
CA PRO A 231 2.11 14.90 17.99
C PRO A 231 2.25 16.26 18.66
N PRO A 232 2.84 17.26 17.99
CA PRO A 232 2.90 18.64 18.50
C PRO A 232 1.50 19.14 18.88
N LYS A 233 1.41 19.89 19.96
CA LYS A 233 0.17 20.58 20.31
C LYS A 233 -0.17 21.57 19.20
N ARG A 234 -1.42 21.58 18.76
CA ARG A 234 -1.94 22.65 17.91
C ARG A 234 -2.37 23.77 18.83
N ASP A 235 -1.78 24.95 18.66
CA ASP A 235 -2.24 26.20 19.27
C ASP A 235 -3.61 26.55 18.69
#